data_303175ecb92446027254d8460dac41d0
#
_entry.id   303175ecb92446027254d8460dac41d0
#
_cell.length_a   1.000
_cell.length_b   1.000
_cell.length_c   1.000
_cell.angle_alpha   90.00
_cell.angle_beta   90.00
_cell.angle_gamma   90.00
#
_symmetry.space_group_name_H-M   'P 1'
#
loop_
_entity.id
_entity.type
_entity.pdbx_description
1 polymer ?
#
loop_
_entity_poly.entity_id
_entity_poly.type
_entity_poly.pdbx_seq_one_letter_code
_entity_poly.pdbx_strand_id
1 'polypeptide(L)'
;MKKFVNPDGVIFRKVIKTGDRTYCSVVEWIDEDSLAKARQQMIAYLDTVRDLLEEISPELGVTDPASGPVIIDEQGLVTSPGGTISGKIKT
;
A
#
# COMPACT_ATOMS: atom_id res chain seq x y z
N MET A 1 9.37 -13.84 -7.36
CA MET A 1 8.94 -13.03 -6.22
C MET A 1 7.91 -13.78 -5.40
N LYS A 2 8.02 -13.71 -4.09
CA LYS A 2 7.09 -14.37 -3.21
C LYS A 2 5.72 -13.71 -3.28
N LYS A 3 4.65 -14.51 -3.37
CA LYS A 3 3.30 -13.98 -3.44
C LYS A 3 2.92 -13.29 -2.12
N PHE A 4 2.39 -12.08 -2.21
CA PHE A 4 1.89 -11.37 -1.05
C PHE A 4 0.51 -11.90 -0.66
N VAL A 5 0.34 -12.22 0.62
CA VAL A 5 -0.93 -12.67 1.16
C VAL A 5 -1.61 -11.48 1.84
N ASN A 6 -2.86 -11.17 1.46
CA ASN A 6 -3.58 -10.05 2.06
C ASN A 6 -3.78 -10.28 3.56
N PRO A 7 -3.49 -9.26 4.39
CA PRO A 7 -3.84 -9.31 5.81
C PRO A 7 -5.35 -9.39 6.01
N ASP A 8 -5.77 -9.83 7.19
CA ASP A 8 -7.18 -9.84 7.58
C ASP A 8 -7.72 -8.41 7.58
N GLY A 9 -8.98 -8.25 7.17
CA GLY A 9 -9.64 -6.96 7.17
C GLY A 9 -9.47 -6.13 5.92
N VAL A 10 -8.75 -6.64 4.91
CA VAL A 10 -8.65 -5.97 3.61
C VAL A 10 -9.95 -6.13 2.85
N ILE A 11 -10.58 -4.99 2.49
CA ILE A 11 -11.77 -5.00 1.64
C ILE A 11 -11.37 -5.20 0.19
N PHE A 12 -10.36 -4.45 -0.27
CA PHE A 12 -9.78 -4.67 -1.58
C PHE A 12 -8.35 -4.16 -1.61
N ARG A 13 -7.58 -4.68 -2.55
CA ARG A 13 -6.22 -4.23 -2.80
C ARG A 13 -5.96 -4.29 -4.29
N LYS A 14 -5.44 -3.21 -4.85
CA LYS A 14 -5.04 -3.14 -6.25
C LYS A 14 -3.66 -2.52 -6.35
N VAL A 15 -2.91 -2.91 -7.36
CA VAL A 15 -1.65 -2.29 -7.70
C VAL A 15 -1.78 -1.72 -9.10
N ILE A 16 -1.49 -0.44 -9.23
CA ILE A 16 -1.60 0.28 -10.50
C ILE A 16 -0.18 0.57 -11.00
N LYS A 17 0.08 0.22 -12.25
CA LYS A 17 1.34 0.59 -12.89
C LYS A 17 1.19 2.01 -13.42
N THR A 18 1.93 2.95 -12.83
CA THR A 18 1.79 4.37 -13.14
C THR A 18 2.83 4.88 -14.13
N GLY A 19 3.81 4.05 -14.48
CA GLY A 19 4.83 4.36 -15.47
C GLY A 19 5.63 3.11 -15.78
N ASP A 20 6.71 3.23 -16.55
CA ASP A 20 7.51 2.06 -16.95
C ASP A 20 8.01 1.25 -15.76
N ARG A 21 8.40 1.92 -14.69
CA ARG A 21 8.95 1.27 -13.49
C ARG A 21 8.27 1.73 -12.22
N THR A 22 7.17 2.47 -12.32
CA THR A 22 6.50 3.04 -11.15
C THR A 22 5.17 2.34 -10.90
N TYR A 23 4.87 2.13 -9.62
CA TYR A 23 3.68 1.40 -9.18
C TYR A 23 3.07 2.09 -7.98
N CYS A 24 1.74 1.98 -7.85
CA CYS A 24 1.00 2.48 -6.69
C CYS A 24 0.06 1.39 -6.21
N SER A 25 0.20 1.00 -4.95
CA SER A 25 -0.70 0.06 -4.30
C SER A 25 -1.81 0.85 -3.61
N VAL A 26 -3.07 0.44 -3.82
CA VAL A 26 -4.24 1.07 -3.20
C VAL A 26 -4.97 0.02 -2.38
N VAL A 27 -5.23 0.32 -1.12
CA VAL A 27 -5.85 -0.63 -0.18
C VAL A 27 -6.95 0.06 0.60
N GLU A 28 -8.04 -0.66 0.83
CA GLU A 28 -9.12 -0.24 1.72
C GLU A 28 -9.33 -1.31 2.79
N TRP A 29 -9.56 -0.90 4.04
CA TRP A 29 -9.66 -1.77 5.20
C TRP A 29 -11.03 -1.67 5.84
N ILE A 30 -11.46 -2.75 6.51
CA ILE A 30 -12.72 -2.77 7.25
C ILE A 30 -12.71 -1.70 8.35
N ASP A 31 -11.61 -1.61 9.10
CA ASP A 31 -11.46 -0.68 10.21
C ASP A 31 -9.97 -0.37 10.47
N GLU A 32 -9.74 0.60 11.35
CA GLU A 32 -8.37 1.02 11.67
C GLU A 32 -7.60 -0.04 12.44
N ASP A 33 -8.28 -0.86 13.23
CA ASP A 33 -7.63 -1.95 13.97
C ASP A 33 -7.01 -2.96 13.01
N SER A 34 -7.71 -3.31 11.93
CA SER A 34 -7.18 -4.21 10.91
C SER A 34 -5.95 -3.64 10.25
N LEU A 35 -6.00 -2.35 9.90
CA LEU A 35 -4.85 -1.65 9.32
C LEU A 35 -3.67 -1.67 10.27
N ALA A 36 -3.89 -1.35 11.55
CA ALA A 36 -2.83 -1.31 12.54
C ALA A 36 -2.20 -2.68 12.76
N LYS A 37 -3.02 -3.73 12.85
CA LYS A 37 -2.52 -5.10 13.02
C LYS A 37 -1.71 -5.57 11.82
N ALA A 38 -2.07 -5.14 10.63
CA ALA A 38 -1.41 -5.56 9.40
C ALA A 38 -0.09 -4.81 9.15
N ARG A 39 0.16 -3.72 9.86
CA ARG A 39 1.34 -2.88 9.60
C ARG A 39 2.64 -3.66 9.66
N GLN A 40 2.80 -4.51 10.66
CA GLN A 40 4.01 -5.34 10.82
C GLN A 40 4.20 -6.28 9.63
N GLN A 41 3.12 -6.92 9.18
CA GLN A 41 3.16 -7.82 8.04
C GLN A 41 3.53 -7.07 6.76
N MET A 42 2.99 -5.87 6.59
CA MET A 42 3.26 -5.04 5.42
C MET A 42 4.73 -4.59 5.39
N ILE A 43 5.27 -4.19 6.55
CA ILE A 43 6.67 -3.81 6.67
C ILE A 43 7.58 -5.00 6.37
N ALA A 44 7.25 -6.17 6.93
CA ALA A 44 8.03 -7.37 6.69
C ALA A 44 8.04 -7.76 5.21
N TYR A 45 6.90 -7.64 4.53
CA TYR A 45 6.85 -7.90 3.09
C TYR A 45 7.67 -6.89 2.32
N LEU A 46 7.55 -5.60 2.64
CA LEU A 46 8.31 -4.56 1.98
C LEU A 46 9.82 -4.80 2.11
N ASP A 47 10.26 -5.26 3.28
CA ASP A 47 11.68 -5.54 3.51
C ASP A 47 12.21 -6.61 2.55
N THR A 48 11.37 -7.54 2.10
CA THR A 48 11.79 -8.59 1.16
C THR A 48 12.01 -8.07 -0.26
N VAL A 49 11.42 -6.92 -0.61
CA VAL A 49 11.49 -6.35 -1.96
C VAL A 49 12.18 -4.98 -1.99
N ARG A 50 12.62 -4.50 -0.84
CA ARG A 50 13.20 -3.15 -0.73
C ARG A 50 14.39 -2.95 -1.68
N ASP A 51 15.19 -3.96 -1.86
CA ASP A 51 16.36 -3.90 -2.75
C ASP A 51 16.00 -3.70 -4.22
N LEU A 52 14.74 -4.01 -4.58
CA LEU A 52 14.25 -3.85 -5.95
C LEU A 52 13.71 -2.44 -6.21
N LEU A 53 13.61 -1.62 -5.17
CA LEU A 53 12.99 -0.30 -5.25
C LEU A 53 14.04 0.80 -5.21
N GLU A 54 13.77 1.86 -5.96
CA GLU A 54 14.63 3.04 -6.03
C GLU A 54 14.29 4.00 -4.90
N GLU A 55 15.30 4.63 -4.30
CA GLU A 55 15.06 5.64 -3.27
C GLU A 55 14.35 6.85 -3.86
N ILE A 56 13.24 7.26 -3.23
CA ILE A 56 12.48 8.43 -3.64
C ILE A 56 13.12 9.69 -3.07
N SER A 57 13.40 9.68 -1.76
CA SER A 57 14.07 10.78 -1.06
C SER A 57 14.65 10.24 0.25
N PRO A 58 15.60 10.95 0.87
CA PRO A 58 16.11 10.53 2.17
C PRO A 58 15.02 10.44 3.25
N GLU A 59 13.98 11.28 3.17
CA GLU A 59 12.90 11.28 4.15
C GLU A 59 11.93 10.13 3.93
N LEU A 60 11.58 9.84 2.67
CA LEU A 60 10.60 8.81 2.36
C LEU A 60 11.20 7.41 2.22
N GLY A 61 12.50 7.33 1.87
CA GLY A 61 13.10 6.05 1.55
C GLY A 61 12.65 5.55 0.19
N VAL A 62 12.22 4.28 0.12
CA VAL A 62 11.86 3.65 -1.17
C VAL A 62 10.36 3.63 -1.45
N THR A 63 9.53 4.09 -0.51
CA THR A 63 8.08 4.16 -0.73
C THR A 63 7.54 5.51 -0.29
N ASP A 64 6.42 5.89 -0.88
CA ASP A 64 5.67 7.10 -0.54
C ASP A 64 4.28 6.68 -0.07
N PRO A 65 4.09 6.47 1.24
CA PRO A 65 2.79 6.08 1.77
C PRO A 65 1.90 7.28 2.04
N ALA A 66 0.60 7.09 1.84
CA ALA A 66 -0.42 8.06 2.23
C ALA A 66 -1.63 7.29 2.72
N SER A 67 -2.30 7.80 3.75
CA SER A 67 -3.49 7.14 4.28
C SER A 67 -4.50 8.17 4.76
N GLY A 68 -5.76 7.73 4.83
CA GLY A 68 -6.86 8.55 5.28
C GLY A 68 -8.17 7.80 5.15
N PRO A 69 -9.28 8.39 5.59
CA PRO A 69 -10.58 7.75 5.41
C PRO A 69 -10.99 7.76 3.93
N VAL A 70 -11.57 6.65 3.50
CA VAL A 70 -12.27 6.61 2.21
C VAL A 70 -13.61 7.27 2.44
N ILE A 71 -13.87 8.36 1.74
CA ILE A 71 -15.10 9.13 1.96
C ILE A 71 -16.14 8.87 0.87
N ILE A 72 -15.71 8.43 -0.31
CA ILE A 72 -16.61 8.08 -1.41
C ILE A 72 -16.04 6.86 -2.11
N ASP A 73 -16.89 5.87 -2.36
CA ASP A 73 -16.56 4.75 -3.25
C ASP A 73 -17.70 4.58 -4.26
N GLU A 74 -17.69 3.50 -5.02
CA GLU A 74 -18.73 3.25 -6.03
C GLU A 74 -20.14 3.06 -5.44
N GLN A 75 -20.22 2.80 -4.13
CA GLN A 75 -21.50 2.64 -3.42
C GLN A 75 -21.98 3.95 -2.79
N GLY A 76 -21.17 5.01 -2.79
CA GLY A 76 -21.52 6.30 -2.22
C GLY A 76 -20.57 6.71 -1.09
N LEU A 77 -21.12 7.38 -0.08
CA LEU A 77 -20.31 7.89 1.04
C LEU A 77 -19.96 6.77 2.01
N VAL A 78 -18.69 6.69 2.37
CA VAL A 78 -18.17 5.71 3.33
C VAL A 78 -17.13 6.38 4.23
N THR A 79 -16.70 5.65 5.29
CA THR A 79 -15.69 6.15 6.23
C THR A 79 -14.64 5.09 6.59
N SER A 80 -14.48 4.06 5.77
CA SER A 80 -13.47 3.04 6.02
C SER A 80 -12.06 3.58 5.76
N PRO A 81 -11.03 3.09 6.49
CA PRO A 81 -9.67 3.55 6.26
C PRO A 81 -9.12 3.04 4.94
N GLY A 82 -8.33 3.86 4.30
CA GLY A 82 -7.67 3.50 3.06
C GLY A 82 -6.28 4.08 2.99
N GLY A 83 -5.49 3.60 2.03
CA GLY A 83 -4.15 4.10 1.88
C GLY A 83 -3.54 3.73 0.54
N THR A 84 -2.48 4.43 0.19
CA THR A 84 -1.68 4.18 -0.99
C THR A 84 -0.22 4.05 -0.61
N ILE A 85 0.51 3.24 -1.36
CA ILE A 85 1.96 3.14 -1.25
C ILE A 85 2.50 3.17 -2.67
N SER A 86 3.31 4.17 -2.97
CA SER A 86 3.92 4.33 -4.30
C SER A 86 5.40 3.99 -4.24
N GLY A 87 5.93 3.46 -5.33
CA GLY A 87 7.35 3.16 -5.42
C GLY A 87 7.78 2.98 -6.87
N LYS A 88 9.10 2.94 -7.07
CA LYS A 88 9.71 2.78 -8.38
C LYS A 88 10.69 1.63 -8.33
N ILE A 89 10.57 0.69 -9.25
CA ILE A 89 11.46 -0.46 -9.34
C ILE A 89 12.76 -0.04 -10.02
N LYS A 90 13.87 -0.47 -9.47
CA LYS A 90 15.17 -0.34 -10.14
C LYS A 90 15.12 -1.16 -11.44
N THR A 91 15.79 -0.72 -12.47
CA THR A 91 15.77 -1.39 -13.78
C THR A 91 15.95 -2.89 -13.70
#